data_049347182fa27c3beb54fdca0e08c142
#
_entry.id   049347182fa27c3beb54fdca0e08c142
#
_cell.length_a   1.000
_cell.length_b   1.000
_cell.length_c   1.000
_cell.angle_alpha   90.00
_cell.angle_beta   90.00
_cell.angle_gamma   90.00
#
_symmetry.space_group_name_H-M   'P 1'
#
loop_
_entity.id
_entity.type
_entity.pdbx_description
1 polymer ?
#
loop_
_entity_poly.entity_id
_entity_poly.type
_entity_poly.pdbx_seq_one_letter_code
_entity_poly.pdbx_strand_id
1 'polypeptide(L)'
;WWGGLFKELVEVGVAGVWNDMNEPAVFGKGTFPDDVRHNYDGFRGSHRKAHNVYGMQMVRATYDGLKKIQKNKRPFTITRAGYSGVQRYSSCWTGDNVASWEHLKIGSLQMQRLSMSGMPFAGTDIGGFSGEPTGELFTRWIQLGVFSPFMRAHSAGDTAEREPWSFGPELEAINRKFIELRYRLLPYIYAVFWEHHRYGFPILRPIVMHEQAKPLNKYREDEFTFGDKILVCPVLEEGATSRKVYLPEGKWYDYWSHETYDGGTEHLIQAPLDSMPIFVKAGSVIPEYPVMQHTAEMEIEELMFQIYFSDYEVNSFHFEDHGDTFAYEQDIYLEKKFTVNGDKKSMTIKQEVEGLFTPRYETYDLKLIGMPFKPSKIIIDGRDFSGNLIFDDLKRGRIKVTKHFKNIQ
;
A
#
# COMPACT_ATOMS: atom_id res chain seq x y z
N TRP A 1 -31.02 8.42 10.11
CA TRP A 1 -31.79 7.19 9.96
C TRP A 1 -30.91 6.06 9.42
N TRP A 2 -30.36 6.19 8.19
CA TRP A 2 -29.58 5.15 7.52
C TRP A 2 -28.45 4.60 8.41
N GLY A 3 -27.58 5.48 8.93
CA GLY A 3 -26.46 5.07 9.78
C GLY A 3 -26.88 4.37 11.08
N GLY A 4 -28.08 4.65 11.60
CA GLY A 4 -28.61 3.99 12.80
C GLY A 4 -29.03 2.53 12.56
N LEU A 5 -29.27 2.13 11.32
CA LEU A 5 -29.68 0.76 10.97
C LEU A 5 -28.53 -0.27 11.16
N PHE A 6 -27.28 0.20 11.21
CA PHE A 6 -26.12 -0.69 11.39
C PHE A 6 -25.86 -1.09 12.84
N LYS A 7 -26.64 -0.57 13.83
CA LYS A 7 -26.38 -0.80 15.24
C LYS A 7 -26.33 -2.28 15.61
N GLU A 8 -27.32 -3.05 15.24
CA GLU A 8 -27.40 -4.49 15.55
C GLU A 8 -26.26 -5.28 14.89
N LEU A 9 -25.87 -4.91 13.65
CA LEU A 9 -24.75 -5.55 12.96
C LEU A 9 -23.43 -5.27 13.65
N VAL A 10 -23.21 -4.05 14.12
CA VAL A 10 -22.00 -3.69 14.88
C VAL A 10 -21.97 -4.40 16.23
N GLU A 11 -23.11 -4.54 16.93
CA GLU A 11 -23.22 -5.24 18.21
C GLU A 11 -22.87 -6.74 18.11
N VAL A 12 -23.11 -7.37 16.96
CA VAL A 12 -22.69 -8.77 16.71
C VAL A 12 -21.27 -8.89 16.13
N GLY A 13 -20.53 -7.78 16.02
CA GLY A 13 -19.10 -7.77 15.65
C GLY A 13 -18.76 -7.37 14.22
N VAL A 14 -19.72 -6.87 13.42
CA VAL A 14 -19.41 -6.32 12.08
C VAL A 14 -18.53 -5.08 12.24
N ALA A 15 -17.32 -5.14 11.67
CA ALA A 15 -16.31 -4.08 11.81
C ALA A 15 -16.36 -3.05 10.67
N GLY A 16 -16.91 -3.39 9.50
CA GLY A 16 -16.98 -2.51 8.35
C GLY A 16 -18.23 -2.73 7.50
N VAL A 17 -18.55 -1.78 6.63
CA VAL A 17 -19.75 -1.81 5.79
C VAL A 17 -19.41 -1.54 4.34
N TRP A 18 -19.95 -2.38 3.46
CA TRP A 18 -19.86 -2.23 2.02
C TRP A 18 -21.14 -1.60 1.46
N ASN A 19 -21.00 -0.41 0.86
CA ASN A 19 -22.07 0.31 0.19
C ASN A 19 -21.99 0.03 -1.31
N ASP A 20 -22.72 -0.98 -1.75
CA ASP A 20 -22.82 -1.38 -3.14
C ASP A 20 -24.09 -0.81 -3.79
N MET A 21 -24.15 -0.83 -5.12
CA MET A 21 -25.32 -0.44 -5.93
C MET A 21 -25.81 1.00 -5.69
N ASN A 22 -24.91 1.86 -5.24
CA ASN A 22 -25.23 3.20 -4.74
C ASN A 22 -24.97 4.35 -5.73
N GLU A 23 -25.05 4.09 -7.03
CA GLU A 23 -25.07 5.12 -8.10
C GLU A 23 -26.29 6.06 -8.06
N PRO A 24 -27.54 5.66 -7.70
CA PRO A 24 -28.11 4.36 -7.37
C PRO A 24 -28.41 3.50 -8.60
N ALA A 25 -28.11 2.21 -8.51
CA ALA A 25 -28.47 1.25 -9.56
C ALA A 25 -29.96 0.88 -9.46
N VAL A 26 -30.70 1.07 -10.56
CA VAL A 26 -32.10 0.64 -10.69
C VAL A 26 -32.20 -0.28 -11.88
N PHE A 27 -32.44 -1.58 -11.61
CA PHE A 27 -32.51 -2.58 -12.65
C PHE A 27 -33.54 -2.23 -13.75
N GLY A 28 -33.12 -2.37 -15.00
CA GLY A 28 -33.94 -2.05 -16.18
C GLY A 28 -34.11 -0.55 -16.50
N LYS A 29 -33.66 0.35 -15.60
CA LYS A 29 -33.73 1.81 -15.79
C LYS A 29 -32.41 2.55 -15.61
N GLY A 30 -31.38 1.88 -15.10
CA GLY A 30 -30.07 2.43 -14.82
C GLY A 30 -30.00 3.20 -13.50
N THR A 31 -30.80 4.27 -13.35
CA THR A 31 -30.83 5.09 -12.12
C THR A 31 -32.27 5.57 -11.82
N PHE A 32 -32.46 6.35 -10.77
CA PHE A 32 -33.73 6.98 -10.47
C PHE A 32 -34.16 7.97 -11.57
N PRO A 33 -35.48 8.14 -11.81
CA PRO A 33 -35.96 9.23 -12.62
C PRO A 33 -35.52 10.60 -12.14
N ASP A 34 -35.31 11.53 -13.06
CA ASP A 34 -34.78 12.87 -12.78
C ASP A 34 -35.65 13.69 -11.78
N ASP A 35 -36.92 13.42 -11.72
CA ASP A 35 -37.91 14.12 -10.87
C ASP A 35 -37.98 13.58 -9.43
N VAL A 36 -37.32 12.45 -9.11
CA VAL A 36 -37.23 11.96 -7.73
C VAL A 36 -36.61 13.04 -6.83
N ARG A 37 -37.28 13.30 -5.70
CA ARG A 37 -36.88 14.36 -4.79
C ARG A 37 -35.94 13.90 -3.70
N HIS A 38 -34.90 14.67 -3.48
CA HIS A 38 -33.91 14.49 -2.42
C HIS A 38 -33.91 15.68 -1.47
N ASN A 39 -33.67 15.43 -0.19
CA ASN A 39 -33.57 16.51 0.80
C ASN A 39 -32.27 17.33 0.63
N TYR A 40 -31.15 16.69 0.19
CA TYR A 40 -29.88 17.33 -0.15
C TYR A 40 -29.40 18.31 0.94
N ASP A 41 -29.24 17.79 2.19
CA ASP A 41 -28.87 18.58 3.39
C ASP A 41 -29.75 19.83 3.62
N GLY A 42 -31.06 19.72 3.34
CA GLY A 42 -32.05 20.83 3.48
C GLY A 42 -32.30 21.63 2.21
N PHE A 43 -31.43 21.56 1.22
CA PHE A 43 -31.64 22.20 -0.09
C PHE A 43 -32.35 21.26 -1.05
N ARG A 44 -33.64 21.08 -0.86
CA ARG A 44 -34.45 20.16 -1.68
C ARG A 44 -34.16 20.26 -3.17
N GLY A 45 -33.94 19.12 -3.83
CA GLY A 45 -33.62 19.06 -5.24
C GLY A 45 -34.12 17.79 -5.91
N SER A 46 -34.05 17.76 -7.22
CA SER A 46 -34.33 16.57 -8.03
C SER A 46 -33.13 15.61 -8.08
N HIS A 47 -33.35 14.38 -8.53
CA HIS A 47 -32.29 13.41 -8.74
C HIS A 47 -31.25 13.89 -9.76
N ARG A 48 -31.67 14.64 -10.79
CA ARG A 48 -30.77 15.28 -11.75
C ARG A 48 -29.69 16.13 -11.09
N LYS A 49 -30.01 16.82 -9.98
CA LYS A 49 -29.04 17.57 -9.17
C LYS A 49 -28.20 16.66 -8.27
N ALA A 50 -28.81 15.64 -7.68
CA ALA A 50 -28.23 14.82 -6.63
C ALA A 50 -27.45 13.59 -7.14
N HIS A 51 -27.68 13.18 -8.41
CA HIS A 51 -27.19 11.91 -8.96
C HIS A 51 -25.69 11.64 -8.66
N ASN A 52 -24.82 12.55 -9.07
CA ASN A 52 -23.37 12.33 -8.94
C ASN A 52 -22.85 12.27 -7.49
N VAL A 53 -23.60 12.81 -6.53
CA VAL A 53 -23.23 12.81 -5.11
C VAL A 53 -24.05 11.87 -4.26
N TYR A 54 -25.00 11.14 -4.85
CA TYR A 54 -25.89 10.24 -4.11
C TYR A 54 -25.10 9.16 -3.37
N GLY A 55 -24.19 8.43 -4.06
CA GLY A 55 -23.34 7.42 -3.47
C GLY A 55 -22.47 7.97 -2.35
N MET A 56 -21.85 9.14 -2.57
CA MET A 56 -21.04 9.80 -1.54
C MET A 56 -21.88 10.17 -0.30
N GLN A 57 -23.12 10.63 -0.45
CA GLN A 57 -23.99 10.95 0.68
C GLN A 57 -24.46 9.70 1.43
N MET A 58 -24.72 8.59 0.72
CA MET A 58 -25.02 7.32 1.35
C MET A 58 -23.86 6.83 2.21
N VAL A 59 -22.65 6.86 1.67
CA VAL A 59 -21.42 6.47 2.40
C VAL A 59 -21.17 7.39 3.59
N ARG A 60 -21.32 8.70 3.42
CA ARG A 60 -21.22 9.66 4.53
C ARG A 60 -22.19 9.30 5.67
N ALA A 61 -23.44 9.00 5.33
CA ALA A 61 -24.44 8.58 6.33
C ALA A 61 -24.05 7.26 7.03
N THR A 62 -23.43 6.31 6.29
CA THR A 62 -22.90 5.07 6.85
C THR A 62 -21.74 5.37 7.80
N TYR A 63 -20.73 6.13 7.35
CA TYR A 63 -19.56 6.51 8.13
C TYR A 63 -19.92 7.25 9.43
N ASP A 64 -20.77 8.28 9.32
CA ASP A 64 -21.24 9.06 10.47
C ASP A 64 -22.03 8.19 11.47
N GLY A 65 -22.81 7.23 10.96
CA GLY A 65 -23.53 6.26 11.77
C GLY A 65 -22.60 5.32 12.52
N LEU A 66 -21.66 4.70 11.82
CA LEU A 66 -20.65 3.82 12.43
C LEU A 66 -19.82 4.57 13.47
N LYS A 67 -19.37 5.79 13.19
CA LYS A 67 -18.59 6.63 14.12
C LYS A 67 -19.35 6.90 15.43
N LYS A 68 -20.69 7.03 15.36
CA LYS A 68 -21.54 7.21 16.56
C LYS A 68 -21.72 5.91 17.34
N ILE A 69 -21.81 4.76 16.63
CA ILE A 69 -22.07 3.46 17.25
C ILE A 69 -20.77 2.88 17.82
N GLN A 70 -19.68 2.89 17.04
CA GLN A 70 -18.35 2.37 17.39
C GLN A 70 -17.51 3.46 18.07
N LYS A 71 -17.93 3.98 19.20
CA LYS A 71 -17.23 5.07 19.90
C LYS A 71 -15.71 4.85 19.93
N ASN A 72 -14.95 5.86 19.55
CA ASN A 72 -13.49 5.89 19.53
C ASN A 72 -12.80 4.96 18.49
N LYS A 73 -13.56 4.32 17.59
CA LYS A 73 -12.98 3.54 16.50
C LYS A 73 -13.15 4.23 15.14
N ARG A 74 -12.16 4.12 14.28
CA ARG A 74 -12.24 4.56 12.89
C ARG A 74 -13.17 3.65 12.11
N PRO A 75 -14.28 4.17 11.52
CA PRO A 75 -15.15 3.37 10.68
C PRO A 75 -14.42 2.88 9.44
N PHE A 76 -14.70 1.66 9.02
CA PHE A 76 -14.28 1.14 7.73
C PHE A 76 -15.46 0.99 6.81
N THR A 77 -15.42 1.68 5.66
CA THR A 77 -16.46 1.61 4.64
C THR A 77 -15.85 1.43 3.26
N ILE A 78 -16.56 0.74 2.39
CA ILE A 78 -16.22 0.58 0.98
C ILE A 78 -17.41 1.07 0.16
N THR A 79 -17.17 1.73 -0.98
CA THR A 79 -18.22 2.21 -1.86
C THR A 79 -17.91 1.95 -3.32
N ARG A 80 -18.95 1.58 -4.10
CA ARG A 80 -18.85 1.49 -5.57
C ARG A 80 -18.96 2.85 -6.23
N ALA A 81 -19.88 3.67 -5.80
CA ALA A 81 -20.07 5.00 -6.33
C ALA A 81 -19.59 6.08 -5.36
N GLY A 82 -18.91 7.07 -5.91
CA GLY A 82 -18.37 8.20 -5.16
C GLY A 82 -18.24 9.45 -6.03
N TYR A 83 -17.79 10.51 -5.41
CA TYR A 83 -17.47 11.79 -6.05
C TYR A 83 -16.30 12.43 -5.27
N SER A 84 -15.72 13.50 -5.79
CA SER A 84 -14.67 14.23 -5.09
C SER A 84 -15.06 14.54 -3.65
N GLY A 85 -14.22 14.10 -2.69
CA GLY A 85 -14.50 14.19 -1.25
C GLY A 85 -14.95 12.87 -0.61
N VAL A 86 -15.21 11.80 -1.38
CA VAL A 86 -15.58 10.47 -0.85
C VAL A 86 -14.46 9.87 0.01
N GLN A 87 -13.20 10.19 -0.27
CA GLN A 87 -12.04 9.72 0.49
C GLN A 87 -12.10 10.05 1.99
N ARG A 88 -12.90 11.02 2.39
CA ARG A 88 -13.14 11.37 3.81
C ARG A 88 -13.96 10.32 4.54
N TYR A 89 -14.66 9.48 3.81
CA TYR A 89 -15.67 8.57 4.35
C TYR A 89 -15.42 7.11 3.97
N SER A 90 -14.70 6.82 2.88
CA SER A 90 -14.67 5.48 2.31
C SER A 90 -13.43 5.20 1.48
N SER A 91 -13.04 3.90 1.46
CA SER A 91 -12.32 3.30 0.35
C SER A 91 -13.27 3.04 -0.83
N CYS A 92 -12.70 2.74 -2.00
CA CYS A 92 -13.47 2.37 -3.18
C CYS A 92 -12.81 1.20 -3.91
N TRP A 93 -13.55 0.60 -4.85
CA TRP A 93 -12.97 -0.34 -5.79
C TRP A 93 -13.41 0.00 -7.22
N THR A 94 -12.80 -0.65 -8.18
CA THR A 94 -12.98 -0.32 -9.60
C THR A 94 -14.26 -0.89 -10.22
N GLY A 95 -15.13 -1.50 -9.41
CA GLY A 95 -16.39 -2.12 -9.86
C GLY A 95 -16.20 -3.51 -10.45
N ASP A 96 -17.17 -3.97 -11.18
CA ASP A 96 -17.33 -5.36 -11.68
C ASP A 96 -16.40 -5.59 -12.89
N ASN A 97 -15.14 -5.88 -12.64
CA ASN A 97 -14.17 -6.18 -13.67
C ASN A 97 -14.29 -7.63 -14.19
N VAL A 98 -13.73 -7.89 -15.36
CA VAL A 98 -13.73 -9.23 -15.97
C VAL A 98 -12.37 -9.90 -15.76
N ALA A 99 -12.37 -11.22 -15.58
CA ALA A 99 -11.15 -12.02 -15.51
C ALA A 99 -10.43 -12.02 -16.86
N SER A 100 -9.63 -11.00 -17.12
CA SER A 100 -8.84 -10.82 -18.35
C SER A 100 -7.58 -10.00 -18.12
N TRP A 101 -6.57 -10.21 -18.98
CA TRP A 101 -5.33 -9.41 -18.98
C TRP A 101 -5.58 -7.94 -19.24
N GLU A 102 -6.58 -7.61 -20.07
CA GLU A 102 -7.00 -6.23 -20.32
C GLU A 102 -7.50 -5.58 -19.02
N HIS A 103 -8.35 -6.26 -18.25
CA HIS A 103 -8.87 -5.73 -16.99
C HIS A 103 -7.82 -5.69 -15.87
N LEU A 104 -6.85 -6.60 -15.86
CA LEU A 104 -5.67 -6.49 -14.98
C LEU A 104 -4.90 -5.18 -15.27
N LYS A 105 -4.64 -4.89 -16.53
CA LYS A 105 -3.96 -3.65 -16.97
C LYS A 105 -4.79 -2.41 -16.65
N ILE A 106 -6.05 -2.40 -17.01
CA ILE A 106 -6.99 -1.29 -16.73
C ILE A 106 -7.09 -1.06 -15.23
N GLY A 107 -7.18 -2.12 -14.41
CA GLY A 107 -7.24 -2.02 -12.95
C GLY A 107 -6.03 -1.32 -12.36
N SER A 108 -4.83 -1.65 -12.84
CA SER A 108 -3.59 -0.97 -12.43
C SER A 108 -3.66 0.54 -12.74
N LEU A 109 -4.09 0.90 -13.95
CA LEU A 109 -4.25 2.29 -14.38
C LEU A 109 -5.31 3.05 -13.58
N GLN A 110 -6.45 2.42 -13.33
CA GLN A 110 -7.55 3.03 -12.57
C GLN A 110 -7.10 3.34 -11.13
N MET A 111 -6.39 2.43 -10.47
CA MET A 111 -5.86 2.68 -9.13
C MET A 111 -4.89 3.87 -9.10
N GLN A 112 -3.97 3.98 -10.08
CA GLN A 112 -3.07 5.12 -10.19
C GLN A 112 -3.85 6.43 -10.39
N ARG A 113 -4.85 6.45 -11.28
CA ARG A 113 -5.68 7.62 -11.58
C ARG A 113 -6.57 8.03 -10.41
N LEU A 114 -7.15 7.07 -9.70
CA LEU A 114 -7.90 7.33 -8.46
C LEU A 114 -6.99 7.93 -7.39
N SER A 115 -5.78 7.39 -7.23
CA SER A 115 -4.78 7.90 -6.30
C SER A 115 -4.42 9.37 -6.61
N MET A 116 -4.17 9.69 -7.88
CA MET A 116 -3.90 11.06 -8.35
C MET A 116 -5.11 11.99 -8.21
N SER A 117 -6.33 11.44 -8.19
CA SER A 117 -7.58 12.21 -8.03
C SER A 117 -7.99 12.41 -6.57
N GLY A 118 -7.12 12.06 -5.60
CA GLY A 118 -7.38 12.20 -4.18
C GLY A 118 -8.25 11.08 -3.59
N MET A 119 -8.40 9.95 -4.29
CA MET A 119 -9.09 8.73 -3.84
C MET A 119 -8.09 7.54 -3.79
N PRO A 120 -7.04 7.62 -2.98
CA PRO A 120 -5.93 6.67 -3.07
C PRO A 120 -6.25 5.31 -2.45
N PHE A 121 -7.23 5.23 -1.52
CA PHE A 121 -7.61 3.96 -0.91
C PHE A 121 -8.54 3.19 -1.85
N ALA A 122 -7.97 2.69 -2.93
CA ALA A 122 -8.69 1.98 -3.98
C ALA A 122 -8.09 0.61 -4.25
N GLY A 123 -8.88 -0.28 -4.82
CA GLY A 123 -8.46 -1.62 -5.25
C GLY A 123 -9.27 -2.12 -6.43
N THR A 124 -8.86 -3.24 -6.98
CA THR A 124 -9.58 -3.98 -8.02
C THR A 124 -9.92 -5.36 -7.49
N ASP A 125 -10.97 -5.98 -7.99
CA ASP A 125 -11.31 -7.35 -7.63
C ASP A 125 -10.26 -8.29 -8.22
N ILE A 126 -9.42 -8.89 -7.35
CA ILE A 126 -8.35 -9.78 -7.76
C ILE A 126 -8.95 -11.04 -8.38
N GLY A 127 -8.50 -11.35 -9.59
CA GLY A 127 -9.01 -12.47 -10.38
C GLY A 127 -10.21 -12.11 -11.25
N GLY A 128 -10.74 -10.89 -11.13
CA GLY A 128 -11.92 -10.42 -11.84
C GLY A 128 -13.23 -10.79 -11.13
N PHE A 129 -14.23 -9.91 -11.16
CA PHE A 129 -15.56 -10.17 -10.61
C PHE A 129 -16.33 -11.21 -11.44
N SER A 130 -16.27 -11.09 -12.76
CA SER A 130 -16.92 -12.02 -13.70
C SER A 130 -15.92 -12.74 -14.59
N GLY A 131 -16.35 -13.84 -15.23
CA GLY A 131 -15.48 -14.70 -16.05
C GLY A 131 -14.58 -15.62 -15.20
N GLU A 132 -13.71 -16.39 -15.83
CA GLU A 132 -12.85 -17.38 -15.17
C GLU A 132 -11.38 -17.04 -15.43
N PRO A 133 -10.58 -16.69 -14.42
CA PRO A 133 -9.16 -16.45 -14.59
C PRO A 133 -8.40 -17.77 -14.81
N THR A 134 -7.36 -17.74 -15.66
CA THR A 134 -6.33 -18.77 -15.62
C THR A 134 -5.51 -18.63 -14.32
N GLY A 135 -4.84 -19.69 -13.91
CA GLY A 135 -3.96 -19.66 -12.74
C GLY A 135 -2.85 -18.61 -12.85
N GLU A 136 -2.29 -18.43 -14.07
CA GLU A 136 -1.30 -17.38 -14.33
C GLU A 136 -1.90 -15.99 -14.12
N LEU A 137 -3.04 -15.69 -14.73
CA LEU A 137 -3.72 -14.40 -14.59
C LEU A 137 -4.03 -14.08 -13.12
N PHE A 138 -4.57 -15.07 -12.38
CA PHE A 138 -4.86 -14.89 -10.96
C PHE A 138 -3.60 -14.58 -10.15
N THR A 139 -2.53 -15.34 -10.37
CA THR A 139 -1.25 -15.15 -9.69
C THR A 139 -0.65 -13.77 -9.99
N ARG A 140 -0.64 -13.32 -11.26
CA ARG A 140 -0.20 -11.98 -11.62
C ARG A 140 -1.07 -10.88 -10.99
N TRP A 141 -2.37 -11.16 -10.83
CA TRP A 141 -3.27 -10.23 -10.14
C TRP A 141 -3.02 -10.18 -8.63
N ILE A 142 -2.71 -11.31 -7.98
CA ILE A 142 -2.22 -11.33 -6.59
C ILE A 142 -0.95 -10.51 -6.44
N GLN A 143 0.00 -10.64 -7.36
CA GLN A 143 1.25 -9.87 -7.36
C GLN A 143 0.99 -8.36 -7.40
N LEU A 144 0.16 -7.88 -8.32
CA LEU A 144 -0.28 -6.48 -8.36
C LEU A 144 -1.04 -6.12 -7.07
N GLY A 145 -1.88 -7.03 -6.57
CA GLY A 145 -2.70 -6.85 -5.38
C GLY A 145 -1.90 -6.52 -4.12
N VAL A 146 -0.68 -7.03 -3.97
CA VAL A 146 0.22 -6.69 -2.85
C VAL A 146 0.40 -5.18 -2.71
N PHE A 147 0.45 -4.48 -3.84
CA PHE A 147 0.60 -3.02 -3.90
C PHE A 147 -0.71 -2.28 -4.26
N SER A 148 -1.84 -2.97 -4.18
CA SER A 148 -3.15 -2.29 -4.19
C SER A 148 -3.41 -1.74 -2.79
N PRO A 149 -3.74 -0.46 -2.61
CA PRO A 149 -4.08 0.09 -1.30
C PRO A 149 -5.20 -0.71 -0.62
N PHE A 150 -6.25 -1.07 -1.36
CA PHE A 150 -7.28 -2.02 -0.95
C PHE A 150 -7.08 -3.35 -1.70
N MET A 151 -6.55 -4.35 -0.99
CA MET A 151 -6.30 -5.69 -1.54
C MET A 151 -7.45 -6.64 -1.17
N ARG A 152 -8.15 -7.17 -2.17
CA ARG A 152 -9.27 -8.11 -1.98
C ARG A 152 -9.44 -9.04 -3.18
N ALA A 153 -9.48 -10.35 -2.96
CA ALA A 153 -10.05 -11.30 -3.93
C ALA A 153 -11.58 -11.26 -3.82
N HIS A 154 -12.27 -11.14 -4.96
CA HIS A 154 -13.72 -11.07 -4.99
C HIS A 154 -14.25 -11.52 -6.35
N SER A 155 -15.40 -12.21 -6.34
CA SER A 155 -16.06 -12.70 -7.56
C SER A 155 -17.57 -12.79 -7.39
N ALA A 156 -18.29 -12.89 -8.51
CA ALA A 156 -19.71 -13.22 -8.53
C ALA A 156 -19.96 -14.63 -7.98
N GLY A 157 -21.10 -14.84 -7.37
CA GLY A 157 -21.44 -16.12 -6.72
C GLY A 157 -21.69 -17.29 -7.67
N ASP A 158 -21.72 -17.06 -8.97
CA ASP A 158 -21.90 -18.06 -10.04
C ASP A 158 -20.59 -18.39 -10.79
N THR A 159 -19.47 -17.91 -10.28
CA THR A 159 -18.13 -18.19 -10.83
C THR A 159 -17.40 -19.27 -10.03
N ALA A 160 -16.34 -19.86 -10.61
CA ALA A 160 -15.48 -20.81 -9.91
C ALA A 160 -14.76 -20.17 -8.69
N GLU A 161 -14.34 -21.03 -7.78
CA GLU A 161 -13.59 -20.64 -6.58
C GLU A 161 -12.30 -19.87 -6.92
N ARG A 162 -11.99 -18.83 -6.14
CA ARG A 162 -10.86 -17.91 -6.37
C ARG A 162 -10.03 -17.66 -5.11
N GLU A 163 -10.02 -18.62 -4.23
CA GLU A 163 -9.09 -18.59 -3.12
C GLU A 163 -7.65 -18.80 -3.63
N PRO A 164 -6.64 -18.28 -2.94
CA PRO A 164 -5.24 -18.40 -3.37
C PRO A 164 -4.75 -19.84 -3.63
N TRP A 165 -5.42 -20.84 -3.07
CA TRP A 165 -5.11 -22.26 -3.19
C TRP A 165 -5.90 -23.00 -4.28
N SER A 166 -6.89 -22.36 -4.93
CA SER A 166 -7.80 -23.04 -5.88
C SER A 166 -7.12 -23.43 -7.20
N PHE A 167 -5.91 -22.93 -7.48
CA PHE A 167 -5.18 -23.15 -8.73
C PHE A 167 -4.06 -24.20 -8.63
N GLY A 168 -4.06 -25.00 -7.57
CA GLY A 168 -3.10 -26.06 -7.32
C GLY A 168 -1.85 -25.65 -6.54
N PRO A 169 -1.07 -26.62 -6.03
CA PRO A 169 -0.05 -26.38 -5.00
C PRO A 169 1.12 -25.51 -5.46
N GLU A 170 1.48 -25.56 -6.74
CA GLU A 170 2.56 -24.72 -7.28
C GLU A 170 2.18 -23.24 -7.25
N LEU A 171 0.97 -22.90 -7.73
CA LEU A 171 0.48 -21.52 -7.74
C LEU A 171 0.09 -21.06 -6.33
N GLU A 172 -0.40 -21.95 -5.48
CA GLU A 172 -0.61 -21.66 -4.06
C GLU A 172 0.70 -21.19 -3.39
N ALA A 173 1.82 -21.88 -3.63
CA ALA A 173 3.11 -21.50 -3.06
C ALA A 173 3.55 -20.08 -3.52
N ILE A 174 3.34 -19.77 -4.80
CA ILE A 174 3.63 -18.43 -5.33
C ILE A 174 2.69 -17.39 -4.72
N ASN A 175 1.39 -17.64 -4.70
CA ASN A 175 0.39 -16.73 -4.12
C ASN A 175 0.67 -16.48 -2.64
N ARG A 176 1.02 -17.50 -1.88
CA ARG A 176 1.43 -17.41 -0.46
C ARG A 176 2.63 -16.49 -0.28
N LYS A 177 3.70 -16.67 -1.08
CA LYS A 177 4.89 -15.80 -1.06
C LYS A 177 4.52 -14.32 -1.18
N PHE A 178 3.60 -13.97 -2.08
CA PHE A 178 3.20 -12.59 -2.31
C PHE A 178 2.24 -12.06 -1.23
N ILE A 179 1.33 -12.88 -0.72
CA ILE A 179 0.48 -12.51 0.42
C ILE A 179 1.34 -12.28 1.67
N GLU A 180 2.33 -13.13 1.93
CA GLU A 180 3.30 -12.93 3.01
C GLU A 180 4.13 -11.65 2.83
N LEU A 181 4.48 -11.30 1.58
CA LEU A 181 5.12 -10.00 1.28
C LEU A 181 4.20 -8.83 1.69
N ARG A 182 2.90 -8.90 1.39
CA ARG A 182 1.94 -7.88 1.82
C ARG A 182 1.93 -7.72 3.34
N TYR A 183 1.90 -8.83 4.09
CA TYR A 183 1.92 -8.80 5.55
C TYR A 183 3.21 -8.19 6.09
N ARG A 184 4.36 -8.55 5.52
CA ARG A 184 5.64 -7.94 5.90
C ARG A 184 5.67 -6.44 5.64
N LEU A 185 5.16 -5.98 4.52
CA LEU A 185 5.16 -4.57 4.13
C LEU A 185 4.05 -3.74 4.78
N LEU A 186 3.16 -4.30 5.60
CA LEU A 186 2.08 -3.56 6.25
C LEU A 186 2.55 -2.28 6.97
N PRO A 187 3.67 -2.26 7.74
CA PRO A 187 4.10 -1.03 8.38
C PRO A 187 4.58 0.04 7.38
N TYR A 188 5.19 -0.36 6.25
CA TYR A 188 5.52 0.56 5.17
C TYR A 188 4.26 1.11 4.50
N ILE A 189 3.31 0.23 4.16
CA ILE A 189 2.03 0.60 3.56
C ILE A 189 1.30 1.60 4.46
N TYR A 190 1.27 1.35 5.76
CA TYR A 190 0.62 2.23 6.73
C TYR A 190 1.29 3.61 6.84
N ALA A 191 2.62 3.66 6.78
CA ALA A 191 3.36 4.92 6.72
C ALA A 191 3.05 5.73 5.44
N VAL A 192 2.86 5.07 4.29
CA VAL A 192 2.45 5.73 3.04
C VAL A 192 1.01 6.27 3.13
N PHE A 193 0.11 5.56 3.82
CA PHE A 193 -1.23 6.09 4.12
C PHE A 193 -1.18 7.32 5.03
N TRP A 194 -0.28 7.33 6.01
CA TRP A 194 -0.05 8.50 6.87
C TRP A 194 0.49 9.69 6.09
N GLU A 195 1.45 9.46 5.18
CA GLU A 195 1.98 10.49 4.30
C GLU A 195 0.86 11.10 3.43
N HIS A 196 -0.05 10.25 2.90
CA HIS A 196 -1.25 10.74 2.21
C HIS A 196 -2.14 11.58 3.12
N HIS A 197 -2.43 11.09 4.32
CA HIS A 197 -3.27 11.79 5.30
C HIS A 197 -2.70 13.16 5.67
N ARG A 198 -1.38 13.21 5.90
CA ARG A 198 -0.69 14.42 6.37
C ARG A 198 -0.46 15.46 5.27
N TYR A 199 -0.11 15.02 4.09
CA TYR A 199 0.40 15.88 3.01
C TYR A 199 -0.41 15.80 1.71
N GLY A 200 -1.33 14.87 1.57
CA GLY A 200 -2.14 14.67 0.37
C GLY A 200 -1.41 13.97 -0.79
N PHE A 201 -0.21 13.43 -0.57
CA PHE A 201 0.51 12.72 -1.63
C PHE A 201 -0.25 11.45 -2.05
N PRO A 202 -0.30 11.13 -3.36
CA PRO A 202 -0.86 9.87 -3.84
C PRO A 202 -0.13 8.66 -3.24
N ILE A 203 -0.87 7.57 -2.99
CA ILE A 203 -0.28 6.30 -2.55
C ILE A 203 0.41 5.60 -3.73
N LEU A 204 -0.31 5.42 -4.85
CA LEU A 204 0.27 4.99 -6.12
C LEU A 204 0.66 6.24 -6.92
N ARG A 205 1.94 6.36 -7.26
CA ARG A 205 2.49 7.52 -7.96
C ARG A 205 2.96 7.11 -9.35
N PRO A 206 2.33 7.59 -10.42
CA PRO A 206 2.83 7.40 -11.78
C PRO A 206 4.26 7.95 -11.94
N ILE A 207 5.05 7.34 -12.81
CA ILE A 207 6.46 7.72 -13.03
C ILE A 207 6.64 9.20 -13.37
N VAL A 208 5.67 9.80 -14.05
CA VAL A 208 5.68 11.23 -14.40
C VAL A 208 5.77 12.15 -13.17
N MET A 209 5.34 11.71 -12.00
CA MET A 209 5.48 12.50 -10.77
C MET A 209 6.93 12.67 -10.33
N HIS A 210 7.79 11.72 -10.64
CA HIS A 210 9.21 11.75 -10.28
C HIS A 210 10.04 12.58 -11.28
N GLU A 211 9.67 12.57 -12.56
CA GLU A 211 10.46 13.19 -13.62
C GLU A 211 9.54 13.82 -14.67
N GLN A 212 8.89 14.92 -14.33
CA GLN A 212 7.97 15.64 -15.21
C GLN A 212 8.63 16.21 -16.46
N ALA A 213 9.93 16.52 -16.39
CA ALA A 213 10.68 17.08 -17.51
C ALA A 213 10.95 16.08 -18.66
N LYS A 214 10.77 14.77 -18.44
CA LYS A 214 10.95 13.73 -19.45
C LYS A 214 9.63 13.44 -20.17
N PRO A 215 9.45 13.85 -21.45
CA PRO A 215 8.15 13.77 -22.13
C PRO A 215 7.57 12.36 -22.26
N LEU A 216 8.43 11.33 -22.30
CA LEU A 216 7.99 9.93 -22.43
C LEU A 216 7.39 9.38 -21.14
N ASN A 217 7.71 9.94 -19.97
CA ASN A 217 7.24 9.43 -18.69
C ASN A 217 5.72 9.54 -18.51
N LYS A 218 5.07 10.46 -19.22
CA LYS A 218 3.60 10.57 -19.21
C LYS A 218 2.89 9.38 -19.86
N TYR A 219 3.60 8.55 -20.61
CA TYR A 219 3.06 7.36 -21.27
C TYR A 219 3.46 6.06 -20.56
N ARG A 220 4.22 6.14 -19.45
CA ARG A 220 4.59 4.97 -18.65
C ARG A 220 3.48 4.68 -17.67
N GLU A 221 2.59 3.81 -18.08
CA GLU A 221 1.37 3.48 -17.34
C GLU A 221 1.40 2.08 -16.72
N ASP A 222 2.41 1.28 -17.04
CA ASP A 222 2.57 -0.12 -16.66
C ASP A 222 3.48 -0.32 -15.43
N GLU A 223 3.93 0.78 -14.83
CA GLU A 223 4.75 0.80 -13.62
C GLU A 223 4.44 2.07 -12.79
N PHE A 224 4.62 1.97 -11.48
CA PHE A 224 4.32 3.06 -10.55
C PHE A 224 5.15 2.91 -9.27
N THR A 225 5.32 3.98 -8.50
CA THR A 225 5.84 3.83 -7.15
C THR A 225 4.69 3.73 -6.13
N PHE A 226 4.86 2.85 -5.14
CA PHE A 226 4.06 2.82 -3.93
C PHE A 226 4.75 3.70 -2.88
N GLY A 227 4.16 4.83 -2.54
CA GLY A 227 4.91 5.92 -1.91
C GLY A 227 6.00 6.45 -2.83
N ASP A 228 7.14 6.86 -2.28
CA ASP A 228 8.29 7.36 -3.04
C ASP A 228 9.51 6.43 -3.02
N LYS A 229 9.42 5.28 -2.34
CA LYS A 229 10.57 4.38 -2.10
C LYS A 229 10.52 3.07 -2.87
N ILE A 230 9.34 2.53 -3.16
CA ILE A 230 9.20 1.22 -3.81
C ILE A 230 8.59 1.41 -5.20
N LEU A 231 9.35 1.06 -6.23
CA LEU A 231 8.87 0.98 -7.60
C LEU A 231 8.31 -0.42 -7.86
N VAL A 232 7.10 -0.49 -8.37
CA VAL A 232 6.34 -1.71 -8.64
C VAL A 232 6.15 -1.84 -10.14
N CYS A 233 6.55 -2.97 -10.69
CA CYS A 233 6.54 -3.23 -12.13
C CYS A 233 5.75 -4.51 -12.43
N PRO A 234 4.40 -4.48 -12.38
CA PRO A 234 3.59 -5.67 -12.58
C PRO A 234 3.74 -6.23 -13.98
N VAL A 235 3.64 -7.56 -14.12
CA VAL A 235 3.56 -8.24 -15.43
C VAL A 235 2.10 -8.22 -15.85
N LEU A 236 1.81 -7.57 -16.98
CA LEU A 236 0.46 -7.29 -17.46
C LEU A 236 0.15 -7.96 -18.82
N GLU A 237 0.99 -8.91 -19.24
CA GLU A 237 0.86 -9.65 -20.51
C GLU A 237 0.97 -11.15 -20.23
N GLU A 238 0.12 -11.94 -20.89
CA GLU A 238 0.08 -13.39 -20.77
C GLU A 238 1.40 -14.02 -21.23
N GLY A 239 1.91 -14.99 -20.46
CA GLY A 239 3.11 -15.76 -20.78
C GLY A 239 4.41 -14.97 -20.70
N ALA A 240 4.37 -13.69 -20.31
CA ALA A 240 5.58 -12.89 -20.23
C ALA A 240 6.48 -13.33 -19.06
N THR A 241 7.74 -13.62 -19.37
CA THR A 241 8.79 -14.02 -18.41
C THR A 241 9.87 -12.97 -18.23
N SER A 242 9.73 -11.84 -18.90
CA SER A 242 10.57 -10.65 -18.75
C SER A 242 9.78 -9.41 -19.15
N ARG A 243 10.19 -8.26 -18.67
CA ARG A 243 9.62 -6.97 -19.09
C ARG A 243 10.66 -5.86 -19.09
N LYS A 244 10.43 -4.83 -19.90
CA LYS A 244 11.15 -3.56 -19.79
C LYS A 244 10.64 -2.81 -18.56
N VAL A 245 11.56 -2.23 -17.79
CA VAL A 245 11.31 -1.41 -16.62
C VAL A 245 12.09 -0.12 -16.77
N TYR A 246 11.45 1.01 -16.59
CA TYR A 246 12.12 2.30 -16.46
C TYR A 246 12.37 2.63 -15.00
N LEU A 247 13.62 2.80 -14.61
CA LEU A 247 13.98 3.28 -13.29
C LEU A 247 14.16 4.81 -13.33
N PRO A 248 13.40 5.60 -12.54
CA PRO A 248 13.66 7.03 -12.39
C PRO A 248 15.10 7.35 -11.97
N GLU A 249 15.57 8.57 -12.18
CA GLU A 249 16.95 8.97 -11.83
C GLU A 249 17.33 8.61 -10.38
N GLY A 250 18.60 8.25 -10.20
CA GLY A 250 19.17 7.77 -8.95
C GLY A 250 19.59 6.32 -9.04
N LYS A 251 19.86 5.73 -7.90
CA LYS A 251 20.23 4.31 -7.79
C LYS A 251 19.09 3.52 -7.17
N TRP A 252 18.85 2.31 -7.69
CA TRP A 252 17.79 1.41 -7.27
C TRP A 252 18.37 0.04 -6.93
N TYR A 253 17.72 -0.65 -6.00
CA TYR A 253 18.02 -2.02 -5.62
C TYR A 253 16.86 -2.91 -6.02
N ASP A 254 17.12 -4.03 -6.70
CA ASP A 254 16.14 -5.09 -6.84
C ASP A 254 15.77 -5.62 -5.44
N TYR A 255 14.48 -5.68 -5.14
CA TYR A 255 13.99 -6.07 -3.80
C TYR A 255 14.37 -7.52 -3.45
N TRP A 256 14.47 -8.41 -4.46
CA TRP A 256 14.70 -9.83 -4.24
C TRP A 256 16.17 -10.18 -4.14
N SER A 257 16.97 -9.73 -5.10
CA SER A 257 18.40 -10.05 -5.19
C SER A 257 19.28 -9.05 -4.46
N HIS A 258 18.82 -7.82 -4.24
CA HIS A 258 19.58 -6.67 -3.77
C HIS A 258 20.66 -6.19 -4.77
N GLU A 259 20.60 -6.63 -6.01
CA GLU A 259 21.43 -6.08 -7.08
C GLU A 259 21.11 -4.61 -7.32
N THR A 260 22.12 -3.83 -7.72
CA THR A 260 21.96 -2.40 -7.96
C THR A 260 21.77 -2.09 -9.42
N TYR A 261 20.90 -1.14 -9.71
CA TYR A 261 20.60 -0.62 -11.03
C TYR A 261 20.71 0.90 -11.05
N ASP A 262 21.28 1.45 -12.11
CA ASP A 262 21.30 2.89 -12.35
C ASP A 262 19.97 3.32 -12.95
N GLY A 263 19.40 4.39 -12.40
CA GLY A 263 18.17 4.99 -12.91
C GLY A 263 18.40 5.92 -14.10
N GLY A 264 17.30 6.55 -14.56
CA GLY A 264 17.27 7.42 -15.74
C GLY A 264 17.22 6.64 -17.07
N THR A 265 17.10 5.32 -17.05
CA THR A 265 17.13 4.44 -18.22
C THR A 265 16.20 3.23 -18.07
N GLU A 266 15.99 2.52 -19.18
CA GLU A 266 15.24 1.26 -19.22
C GLU A 266 16.17 0.05 -19.04
N HIS A 267 15.66 -0.95 -18.34
CA HIS A 267 16.30 -2.25 -18.12
C HIS A 267 15.36 -3.37 -18.57
N LEU A 268 15.90 -4.43 -19.16
CA LEU A 268 15.16 -5.67 -19.39
C LEU A 268 15.31 -6.56 -18.16
N ILE A 269 14.22 -6.78 -17.44
CA ILE A 269 14.22 -7.52 -16.17
C ILE A 269 13.51 -8.86 -16.35
N GLN A 270 14.11 -9.93 -15.83
CA GLN A 270 13.47 -11.24 -15.78
C GLN A 270 12.32 -11.23 -14.79
N ALA A 271 11.19 -11.79 -15.17
CA ALA A 271 9.96 -11.82 -14.39
C ALA A 271 9.23 -13.16 -14.56
N PRO A 272 9.87 -14.30 -14.20
CA PRO A 272 9.19 -15.59 -14.18
C PRO A 272 7.94 -15.49 -13.29
N LEU A 273 7.04 -16.48 -13.36
CA LEU A 273 5.73 -16.38 -12.69
C LEU A 273 5.84 -16.25 -11.17
N ASP A 274 6.88 -16.80 -10.56
CA ASP A 274 7.17 -16.70 -9.13
C ASP A 274 7.85 -15.39 -8.72
N SER A 275 8.05 -14.45 -9.67
CA SER A 275 8.68 -13.16 -9.44
C SER A 275 7.97 -12.02 -10.15
N MET A 276 7.84 -10.91 -9.47
CA MET A 276 7.43 -9.61 -10.02
C MET A 276 8.56 -8.62 -9.76
N PRO A 277 9.05 -7.86 -10.76
CA PRO A 277 10.07 -6.85 -10.53
C PRO A 277 9.60 -5.78 -9.56
N ILE A 278 10.36 -5.59 -8.49
CA ILE A 278 10.15 -4.60 -7.45
C ILE A 278 11.51 -3.97 -7.18
N PHE A 279 11.59 -2.65 -7.16
CA PHE A 279 12.83 -1.94 -6.87
C PHE A 279 12.67 -1.00 -5.70
N VAL A 280 13.72 -0.88 -4.90
CA VAL A 280 13.77 0.02 -3.76
C VAL A 280 14.82 1.09 -4.04
N LYS A 281 14.44 2.35 -3.86
CA LYS A 281 15.33 3.50 -4.05
C LYS A 281 16.49 3.46 -3.04
N ALA A 282 17.69 3.75 -3.49
CA ALA A 282 18.85 3.87 -2.60
C ALA A 282 18.58 4.90 -1.47
N GLY A 283 19.07 4.62 -0.28
CA GLY A 283 18.85 5.41 0.93
C GLY A 283 17.52 5.18 1.63
N SER A 284 16.68 4.29 1.10
CA SER A 284 15.39 3.97 1.73
C SER A 284 15.55 3.17 3.01
N VAL A 285 14.64 3.42 3.95
CA VAL A 285 14.44 2.62 5.16
C VAL A 285 13.04 2.02 5.08
N ILE A 286 12.94 0.71 4.89
CA ILE A 286 11.68 -0.02 4.71
C ILE A 286 11.40 -0.85 5.95
N PRO A 287 10.36 -0.52 6.73
CA PRO A 287 9.95 -1.32 7.87
C PRO A 287 9.26 -2.61 7.41
N GLU A 288 9.50 -3.70 8.12
CA GLU A 288 8.83 -4.99 7.90
C GLU A 288 8.36 -5.60 9.21
N TYR A 289 7.16 -6.19 9.19
CA TYR A 289 6.65 -7.06 10.24
C TYR A 289 7.05 -8.52 10.01
N PRO A 290 7.05 -9.36 11.03
CA PRO A 290 7.10 -10.80 10.85
C PRO A 290 5.86 -11.27 10.05
N VAL A 291 6.00 -12.42 9.38
CA VAL A 291 4.84 -13.06 8.73
C VAL A 291 3.87 -13.53 9.81
N MET A 292 2.59 -13.26 9.61
CA MET A 292 1.52 -13.63 10.52
C MET A 292 0.26 -14.05 9.74
N GLN A 293 -0.60 -14.85 10.34
CA GLN A 293 -1.84 -15.34 9.74
C GLN A 293 -2.93 -14.26 9.65
N HIS A 294 -2.92 -13.33 10.60
CA HIS A 294 -3.78 -12.15 10.62
C HIS A 294 -3.14 -11.04 11.47
N THR A 295 -3.56 -9.81 11.27
CA THR A 295 -2.94 -8.61 11.89
C THR A 295 -3.02 -8.54 13.42
N ALA A 296 -3.79 -9.41 14.06
CA ALA A 296 -3.92 -9.51 15.52
C ALA A 296 -3.36 -10.84 16.08
N GLU A 297 -2.59 -11.61 15.29
CA GLU A 297 -2.04 -12.90 15.73
C GLU A 297 -1.01 -12.74 16.83
N MET A 298 -0.15 -11.75 16.71
CA MET A 298 0.94 -11.53 17.65
C MET A 298 1.20 -10.04 17.90
N GLU A 299 1.76 -9.74 19.04
CA GLU A 299 2.36 -8.44 19.31
C GLU A 299 3.74 -8.34 18.65
N ILE A 300 4.06 -7.18 18.11
CA ILE A 300 5.37 -6.94 17.50
C ILE A 300 6.37 -6.68 18.62
N GLU A 301 7.26 -7.64 18.87
CA GLU A 301 8.31 -7.56 19.90
C GLU A 301 9.62 -6.96 19.36
N GLU A 302 9.86 -7.06 18.06
CA GLU A 302 11.01 -6.49 17.37
C GLU A 302 10.58 -5.99 15.99
N LEU A 303 10.93 -4.75 15.65
CA LEU A 303 10.64 -4.20 14.32
C LEU A 303 11.88 -4.31 13.43
N MET A 304 11.71 -4.93 12.26
CA MET A 304 12.77 -5.01 11.27
C MET A 304 12.76 -3.77 10.36
N PHE A 305 13.95 -3.26 10.02
CA PHE A 305 14.14 -2.28 8.95
C PHE A 305 15.15 -2.77 7.93
N GLN A 306 14.76 -2.80 6.67
CA GLN A 306 15.70 -2.91 5.56
C GLN A 306 16.21 -1.50 5.22
N ILE A 307 17.53 -1.30 5.32
CA ILE A 307 18.19 -0.01 5.10
C ILE A 307 19.12 -0.14 3.90
N TYR A 308 18.77 0.53 2.83
CA TYR A 308 19.50 0.48 1.58
C TYR A 308 20.57 1.57 1.54
N PHE A 309 21.80 1.19 1.25
CA PHE A 309 22.92 2.13 1.18
C PHE A 309 22.68 3.19 0.09
N SER A 310 23.09 4.44 0.38
CA SER A 310 23.14 5.54 -0.57
C SER A 310 24.38 6.38 -0.35
N ASP A 311 24.97 6.89 -1.41
CA ASP A 311 26.08 7.86 -1.42
C ASP A 311 25.58 9.32 -1.47
N TYR A 312 24.27 9.52 -1.28
CA TYR A 312 23.63 10.83 -1.08
C TYR A 312 22.57 10.71 0.02
N GLU A 313 22.19 11.84 0.58
CA GLU A 313 21.24 11.90 1.69
C GLU A 313 19.81 11.59 1.22
N VAL A 314 19.15 10.66 1.91
CA VAL A 314 17.75 10.28 1.67
C VAL A 314 16.99 10.18 2.98
N ASN A 315 15.78 10.72 2.98
CA ASN A 315 14.86 10.63 4.11
C ASN A 315 13.79 9.56 3.87
N SER A 316 13.43 8.84 4.93
CA SER A 316 12.31 7.90 4.97
C SER A 316 11.50 8.15 6.23
N PHE A 317 10.19 7.83 6.17
CA PHE A 317 9.28 7.97 7.31
C PHE A 317 8.71 6.62 7.71
N HIS A 318 8.47 6.47 9.00
CA HIS A 318 7.73 5.38 9.58
C HIS A 318 6.69 5.94 10.56
N PHE A 319 5.49 5.38 10.54
CA PHE A 319 4.38 5.85 11.35
C PHE A 319 3.72 4.69 12.10
N GLU A 320 3.36 4.93 13.35
CA GLU A 320 2.62 3.99 14.20
C GLU A 320 1.63 4.72 15.11
N ASP A 321 0.49 4.10 15.34
CA ASP A 321 -0.50 4.50 16.34
C ASP A 321 -1.24 3.27 16.89
N HIS A 322 -2.40 3.44 17.48
CA HIS A 322 -3.23 2.32 17.96
C HIS A 322 -3.92 1.49 16.86
N GLY A 323 -3.76 1.85 15.58
CA GLY A 323 -4.29 1.13 14.43
C GLY A 323 -5.75 1.40 14.10
N ASP A 324 -6.63 1.54 15.06
CA ASP A 324 -8.08 1.65 14.85
C ASP A 324 -8.78 2.81 15.58
N THR A 325 -8.02 3.67 16.31
CA THR A 325 -8.58 4.78 17.08
C THR A 325 -8.32 6.14 16.45
N PHE A 326 -8.95 7.19 16.99
CA PHE A 326 -8.69 8.60 16.63
C PHE A 326 -7.65 9.27 17.55
N ALA A 327 -6.91 8.50 18.34
CA ALA A 327 -5.94 9.04 19.31
C ALA A 327 -4.82 9.85 18.63
N TYR A 328 -4.51 9.58 17.36
CA TYR A 328 -3.56 10.34 16.56
C TYR A 328 -3.95 11.83 16.39
N GLU A 329 -5.25 12.17 16.44
CA GLU A 329 -5.73 13.56 16.44
C GLU A 329 -5.35 14.33 17.73
N GLN A 330 -4.83 13.64 18.74
CA GLN A 330 -4.37 14.16 20.02
C GLN A 330 -2.87 13.92 20.23
N ASP A 331 -2.11 13.87 19.13
CA ASP A 331 -0.67 13.60 19.08
C ASP A 331 -0.24 12.22 19.66
N ILE A 332 -1.21 11.29 19.87
CA ILE A 332 -0.91 9.92 20.31
C ILE A 332 -0.63 9.07 19.06
N TYR A 333 0.45 9.38 18.42
CA TYR A 333 1.08 8.65 17.32
C TYR A 333 2.60 8.68 17.50
N LEU A 334 3.31 7.92 16.72
CA LEU A 334 4.76 7.93 16.61
C LEU A 334 5.14 8.09 15.14
N GLU A 335 5.79 9.19 14.81
CA GLU A 335 6.44 9.40 13.52
C GLU A 335 7.95 9.35 13.71
N LYS A 336 8.62 8.56 12.88
CA LYS A 336 10.07 8.47 12.83
C LYS A 336 10.55 8.92 11.47
N LYS A 337 11.46 9.85 11.45
CA LYS A 337 12.19 10.25 10.27
C LYS A 337 13.58 9.64 10.32
N PHE A 338 13.90 8.82 9.35
CA PHE A 338 15.23 8.29 9.14
C PHE A 338 15.94 9.06 8.05
N THR A 339 17.20 9.39 8.27
CA THR A 339 18.08 9.99 7.27
C THR A 339 19.27 9.06 7.05
N VAL A 340 19.44 8.58 5.83
CA VAL A 340 20.54 7.70 5.42
C VAL A 340 21.46 8.47 4.48
N ASN A 341 22.77 8.40 4.76
CA ASN A 341 23.82 8.97 3.93
C ASN A 341 25.08 8.14 4.07
N GLY A 342 25.91 8.04 3.04
CA GLY A 342 27.15 7.30 3.09
C GLY A 342 28.17 7.73 2.04
N ASP A 343 29.32 7.08 2.09
CA ASP A 343 30.36 7.17 1.08
C ASP A 343 31.06 5.80 0.92
N LYS A 344 32.19 5.73 0.23
CA LYS A 344 32.93 4.47 0.00
C LYS A 344 33.50 3.84 1.29
N LYS A 345 33.47 4.53 2.44
CA LYS A 345 34.11 4.12 3.68
C LYS A 345 33.21 4.19 4.91
N SER A 346 32.11 4.92 4.83
CA SER A 346 31.21 5.14 5.96
C SER A 346 29.74 5.17 5.54
N MET A 347 28.85 4.89 6.49
CA MET A 347 27.41 5.05 6.37
C MET A 347 26.90 5.63 7.67
N THR A 348 25.98 6.59 7.55
CA THR A 348 25.31 7.21 8.70
C THR A 348 23.81 6.99 8.59
N ILE A 349 23.20 6.60 9.71
CA ILE A 349 21.76 6.46 9.87
C ILE A 349 21.35 7.32 11.05
N LYS A 350 20.57 8.38 10.80
CA LYS A 350 19.99 9.21 11.85
C LYS A 350 18.53 8.91 12.03
N GLN A 351 18.04 9.05 13.25
CA GLN A 351 16.64 8.92 13.61
C GLN A 351 16.16 10.16 14.39
N GLU A 352 15.08 10.76 13.92
CA GLU A 352 14.30 11.75 14.65
C GLU A 352 12.92 11.16 14.98
N VAL A 353 12.38 11.47 16.15
CA VAL A 353 11.12 10.87 16.63
C VAL A 353 10.19 11.98 17.09
N GLU A 354 8.92 11.91 16.64
CA GLU A 354 7.84 12.84 17.02
C GLU A 354 6.61 12.04 17.47
N GLY A 355 5.80 12.63 18.38
CA GLY A 355 4.55 12.07 18.88
C GLY A 355 4.69 11.37 20.22
N LEU A 356 3.54 10.95 20.77
CA LEU A 356 3.43 10.46 22.16
C LEU A 356 3.16 8.95 22.25
N PHE A 357 2.94 8.28 21.12
CA PHE A 357 2.70 6.83 21.11
C PHE A 357 3.99 6.07 21.41
N THR A 358 3.91 5.09 22.28
CA THR A 358 5.04 4.21 22.64
C THR A 358 4.77 2.80 22.15
N PRO A 359 5.50 2.31 21.14
CA PRO A 359 5.39 0.91 20.69
C PRO A 359 5.93 -0.04 21.76
N ARG A 360 5.45 -1.28 21.78
CA ARG A 360 5.83 -2.29 22.77
C ARG A 360 7.23 -2.85 22.56
N TYR A 361 7.69 -2.93 21.33
CA TYR A 361 9.06 -3.38 21.03
C TYR A 361 10.10 -2.39 21.58
N GLU A 362 11.23 -2.93 22.01
CA GLU A 362 12.36 -2.16 22.56
C GLU A 362 13.56 -2.14 21.62
N THR A 363 13.57 -3.03 20.63
CA THR A 363 14.70 -3.20 19.70
C THR A 363 14.28 -3.18 18.25
N TYR A 364 15.22 -2.74 17.41
CA TYR A 364 15.18 -2.89 15.96
C TYR A 364 16.16 -3.94 15.51
N ASP A 365 15.76 -4.69 14.50
CA ASP A 365 16.62 -5.51 13.69
C ASP A 365 16.93 -4.77 12.39
N LEU A 366 18.12 -4.21 12.27
CA LEU A 366 18.52 -3.43 11.10
C LEU A 366 19.26 -4.34 10.11
N LYS A 367 18.67 -4.53 8.93
CA LYS A 367 19.29 -5.21 7.80
C LYS A 367 19.87 -4.16 6.84
N LEU A 368 21.19 -4.02 6.85
CA LEU A 368 21.92 -3.08 6.00
C LEU A 368 22.21 -3.73 4.64
N ILE A 369 21.86 -3.08 3.55
CA ILE A 369 21.88 -3.66 2.20
C ILE A 369 22.75 -2.80 1.28
N GLY A 370 23.61 -3.45 0.50
CA GLY A 370 24.40 -2.81 -0.57
C GLY A 370 25.58 -1.97 -0.11
N MET A 371 26.09 -2.19 1.11
CA MET A 371 27.27 -1.46 1.61
C MET A 371 28.48 -1.72 0.72
N PRO A 372 29.20 -0.69 0.22
CA PRO A 372 30.38 -0.86 -0.61
C PRO A 372 31.63 -1.29 0.18
N PHE A 373 31.52 -1.40 1.50
CA PHE A 373 32.60 -1.75 2.43
C PHE A 373 32.11 -2.68 3.53
N LYS A 374 33.02 -3.44 4.15
CA LYS A 374 32.75 -4.17 5.39
C LYS A 374 33.08 -3.24 6.57
N PRO A 375 32.10 -2.95 7.44
CA PRO A 375 32.37 -2.12 8.61
C PRO A 375 33.41 -2.73 9.53
N SER A 376 34.41 -1.95 9.91
CA SER A 376 35.40 -2.32 10.93
C SER A 376 35.03 -1.80 12.31
N LYS A 377 34.14 -0.80 12.37
CA LYS A 377 33.67 -0.16 13.59
C LYS A 377 32.27 0.32 13.40
N ILE A 378 31.45 0.24 14.45
CA ILE A 378 30.12 0.84 14.51
C ILE A 378 30.06 1.74 15.75
N ILE A 379 29.56 2.94 15.57
CA ILE A 379 29.36 3.92 16.64
C ILE A 379 27.88 4.21 16.76
N ILE A 380 27.29 4.06 17.94
CA ILE A 380 25.91 4.41 18.24
C ILE A 380 25.89 5.51 19.29
N ASP A 381 25.32 6.66 18.93
CA ASP A 381 25.22 7.84 19.80
C ASP A 381 26.58 8.24 20.44
N GLY A 382 27.65 8.18 19.62
CA GLY A 382 29.01 8.52 20.02
C GLY A 382 29.77 7.46 20.83
N ARG A 383 29.20 6.25 21.02
CA ARG A 383 29.81 5.15 21.75
C ARG A 383 30.09 3.96 20.83
N ASP A 384 31.19 3.27 21.07
CA ASP A 384 31.52 2.05 20.33
C ASP A 384 30.44 0.99 20.58
N PHE A 385 29.90 0.42 19.49
CA PHE A 385 28.93 -0.66 19.56
C PHE A 385 29.65 -1.97 19.89
N SER A 386 29.26 -2.60 20.99
CA SER A 386 29.83 -3.88 21.48
C SER A 386 29.03 -5.11 21.07
N GLY A 387 27.93 -4.92 20.31
CA GLY A 387 27.08 -6.02 19.83
C GLY A 387 27.65 -6.72 18.60
N ASN A 388 27.00 -7.80 18.21
CA ASN A 388 27.39 -8.56 17.03
C ASN A 388 26.93 -7.89 15.74
N LEU A 389 27.85 -7.64 14.82
CA LEU A 389 27.57 -7.38 13.42
C LEU A 389 27.72 -8.70 12.65
N ILE A 390 26.64 -9.16 12.04
CA ILE A 390 26.68 -10.23 11.05
C ILE A 390 26.84 -9.55 9.69
N PHE A 391 27.88 -9.92 8.94
CA PHE A 391 28.14 -9.37 7.61
C PHE A 391 28.46 -10.51 6.64
N ASP A 392 27.72 -10.54 5.51
CA ASP A 392 27.88 -11.57 4.49
C ASP A 392 28.62 -11.08 3.23
N ASP A 393 28.99 -12.03 2.35
CA ASP A 393 29.69 -11.75 1.10
C ASP A 393 28.85 -10.97 0.07
N LEU A 394 27.53 -10.87 0.30
CA LEU A 394 26.59 -10.11 -0.54
C LEU A 394 26.47 -8.63 -0.11
N LYS A 395 27.44 -8.14 0.69
CA LYS A 395 27.46 -6.75 1.20
C LYS A 395 26.25 -6.41 2.05
N ARG A 396 25.74 -7.38 2.82
CA ARG A 396 24.64 -7.20 3.75
C ARG A 396 25.14 -7.29 5.17
N GLY A 397 24.72 -6.33 5.99
CA GLY A 397 24.96 -6.34 7.42
C GLY A 397 23.66 -6.53 8.20
N ARG A 398 23.74 -7.10 9.41
CA ARG A 398 22.61 -7.18 10.33
C ARG A 398 23.05 -6.86 11.73
N ILE A 399 22.39 -5.90 12.36
CA ILE A 399 22.64 -5.49 13.72
C ILE A 399 21.32 -5.30 14.47
N LYS A 400 21.35 -5.62 15.77
CA LYS A 400 20.23 -5.29 16.67
C LYS A 400 20.59 -4.08 17.52
N VAL A 401 19.70 -3.11 17.56
CA VAL A 401 19.90 -1.86 18.29
C VAL A 401 18.66 -1.50 19.09
N THR A 402 18.81 -0.68 20.14
CA THR A 402 17.66 -0.10 20.86
C THR A 402 16.85 0.83 19.95
N LYS A 403 15.54 0.86 20.12
CA LYS A 403 14.65 1.78 19.38
C LYS A 403 14.93 3.27 19.62
N HIS A 404 15.73 3.61 20.63
CA HIS A 404 16.02 4.98 21.07
C HIS A 404 17.31 5.57 20.50
N PHE A 405 18.02 4.86 19.60
CA PHE A 405 19.22 5.44 18.98
C PHE A 405 18.88 6.73 18.23
N LYS A 406 19.83 7.66 18.18
CA LYS A 406 19.70 8.90 17.39
C LYS A 406 20.60 8.89 16.16
N ASN A 407 21.76 8.25 16.26
CA ASN A 407 22.75 8.22 15.20
C ASN A 407 23.55 6.91 15.23
N ILE A 408 23.72 6.29 14.06
CA ILE A 408 24.61 5.13 13.83
C ILE A 408 25.59 5.54 12.73
N GLN A 409 26.87 5.27 13.00
CA GLN A 409 27.96 5.49 12.06
C GLN A 409 28.83 4.24 11.92
#